data_90eb6d8dd1eea3e4d0c31eab67e097a7
#
_entry.id   90eb6d8dd1eea3e4d0c31eab67e097a7
#
_cell.length_a   1.000
_cell.length_b   1.000
_cell.length_c   1.000
_cell.angle_alpha   90.00
_cell.angle_beta   90.00
_cell.angle_gamma   90.00
#
_symmetry.space_group_name_H-M   'P 1'
#
loop_
_entity.id
_entity.type
_entity.pdbx_description
1 polymer ?
#
loop_
_entity_poly.entity_id
_entity_poly.type
_entity_poly.pdbx_seq_one_letter_code
_entity_poly.pdbx_strand_id
1 'polypeptide(L)'
;MYVDLDRIASGAPTLRVVVIGAGAVGLYAASQLAARGRDVVVIEAGDTHLGNFAAESYTSVGRSHTGIRLGRSRSMGGTTNLWGGQLVEFQPIDFEGRSWLPGSKWPVSYDEIAPYYKPTYQNLGTPLNLIDDDAVWRGVSCSRPDLGQEFEVFFTRWMGTPNFAELFAKQIQSDEKMSVLAGFTAVEFRGSEARLEAVRVVNEKGQSQWIEAETVILAAGTIENARLLLHTAQDPSWRAPWSGNENLGRYFQDHLGGKIAAFEPANKREFFKMFSNVAFAGRKFQPKIRMRSDVQMRQQIYNTQVFFAFESEISEHMVYLKQFLRAALYNRKFSGIGSVMRNGVGMARYLVPLMWKYVWDHRVFVPSTAKILMHVQSEHAPLVESRITIDKSGVDSFGLARVVLDWRLAGNELASLREFATQVRDALQAAGIGQLKIDEDLLALDPNFLSKLGDTYHQAGGTNMADSAQDGVVDKNLRVFGTENLYVTGASVFPTTSNANTTFTALAFTTRLVHHLIGVAPLG
;
A
#
# COMPACT_ATOMS: atom_id res chain seq x y z
N MET A 1 -12.62 2.12 -21.70
CA MET A 1 -14.07 1.83 -21.88
C MET A 1 -14.36 0.46 -21.28
N TYR A 2 -15.50 0.30 -20.59
CA TYR A 2 -15.95 -1.06 -20.20
C TYR A 2 -16.35 -1.85 -21.44
N VAL A 3 -15.89 -3.10 -21.51
CA VAL A 3 -16.09 -3.96 -22.67
C VAL A 3 -16.59 -5.33 -22.25
N ASP A 4 -17.38 -5.96 -23.14
CA ASP A 4 -17.78 -7.34 -23.00
C ASP A 4 -16.72 -8.28 -23.57
N LEU A 5 -16.78 -9.55 -23.17
CA LEU A 5 -15.86 -10.58 -23.61
C LEU A 5 -15.83 -10.72 -25.14
N ASP A 6 -17.01 -10.67 -25.79
CA ASP A 6 -17.15 -10.81 -27.25
C ASP A 6 -16.42 -9.69 -28.01
N ARG A 7 -16.40 -8.46 -27.47
CA ARG A 7 -15.69 -7.34 -28.08
C ARG A 7 -14.16 -7.53 -28.03
N ILE A 8 -13.65 -8.15 -26.98
CA ILE A 8 -12.22 -8.47 -26.90
C ILE A 8 -11.86 -9.61 -27.87
N ALA A 9 -12.75 -10.61 -28.00
CA ALA A 9 -12.57 -11.77 -28.88
C ALA A 9 -12.67 -11.43 -30.37
N SER A 10 -13.58 -10.52 -30.74
CA SER A 10 -13.84 -10.14 -32.15
C SER A 10 -12.84 -9.11 -32.68
N GLY A 11 -12.07 -8.44 -31.81
CA GLY A 11 -11.01 -7.52 -32.22
C GLY A 11 -9.88 -8.29 -32.92
N ALA A 12 -9.34 -7.71 -34.01
CA ALA A 12 -8.11 -8.24 -34.63
C ALA A 12 -7.02 -8.43 -33.57
N PRO A 13 -6.14 -9.45 -33.68
CA PRO A 13 -5.02 -9.63 -32.78
C PRO A 13 -4.10 -8.42 -32.90
N THR A 14 -4.36 -7.40 -32.10
CA THR A 14 -3.51 -6.23 -31.97
C THR A 14 -2.47 -6.48 -30.90
N LEU A 15 -1.29 -5.92 -31.07
CA LEU A 15 -0.24 -5.91 -30.06
C LEU A 15 -0.76 -5.21 -28.80
N ARG A 16 -1.39 -5.96 -27.89
CA ARG A 16 -2.03 -5.39 -26.71
C ARG A 16 -1.27 -5.72 -25.43
N VAL A 17 -1.29 -4.76 -24.53
CA VAL A 17 -0.83 -4.95 -23.14
C VAL A 17 -2.02 -5.41 -22.30
N VAL A 18 -1.89 -6.57 -21.67
CA VAL A 18 -2.89 -7.07 -20.71
C VAL A 18 -2.43 -6.76 -19.30
N VAL A 19 -3.24 -6.00 -18.55
CA VAL A 19 -3.01 -5.67 -17.14
C VAL A 19 -3.98 -6.45 -16.28
N ILE A 20 -3.47 -7.29 -15.38
CA ILE A 20 -4.28 -8.12 -14.49
C ILE A 20 -4.41 -7.42 -13.14
N GLY A 21 -5.62 -6.98 -12.80
CA GLY A 21 -5.99 -6.22 -11.61
C GLY A 21 -6.21 -4.74 -11.89
N ALA A 22 -7.38 -4.22 -11.53
CA ALA A 22 -7.75 -2.81 -11.61
C ALA A 22 -7.60 -2.09 -10.24
N GLY A 23 -6.59 -2.47 -9.46
CA GLY A 23 -6.17 -1.76 -8.25
C GLY A 23 -5.33 -0.51 -8.56
N ALA A 24 -4.69 0.06 -7.52
CA ALA A 24 -3.86 1.26 -7.65
C ALA A 24 -2.84 1.16 -8.78
N VAL A 25 -1.97 0.17 -8.72
CA VAL A 25 -0.85 0.05 -9.68
C VAL A 25 -1.31 -0.37 -11.07
N GLY A 26 -2.36 -1.23 -11.17
CA GLY A 26 -2.87 -1.68 -12.45
C GLY A 26 -3.59 -0.58 -13.24
N LEU A 27 -4.51 0.16 -12.61
CA LEU A 27 -5.16 1.32 -13.25
C LEU A 27 -4.16 2.41 -13.61
N TYR A 28 -3.17 2.63 -12.73
CA TYR A 28 -2.11 3.60 -12.99
C TYR A 28 -1.25 3.19 -14.20
N ALA A 29 -0.79 1.94 -14.27
CA ALA A 29 -0.05 1.42 -15.41
C ALA A 29 -0.85 1.54 -16.71
N ALA A 30 -2.09 1.07 -16.70
CA ALA A 30 -3.00 1.12 -17.86
C ALA A 30 -3.23 2.54 -18.35
N SER A 31 -3.51 3.47 -17.42
CA SER A 31 -3.69 4.88 -17.70
C SER A 31 -2.46 5.50 -18.39
N GLN A 32 -1.26 5.22 -17.87
CA GLN A 32 -0.02 5.77 -18.40
C GLN A 32 0.36 5.17 -19.76
N LEU A 33 0.10 3.88 -19.98
CA LEU A 33 0.35 3.20 -21.26
C LEU A 33 -0.63 3.66 -22.34
N ALA A 34 -1.92 3.72 -22.03
CA ALA A 34 -2.96 4.20 -22.95
C ALA A 34 -2.71 5.65 -23.39
N ALA A 35 -2.37 6.55 -22.45
CA ALA A 35 -2.01 7.92 -22.75
C ALA A 35 -0.79 8.07 -23.69
N ARG A 36 0.01 6.99 -23.85
CA ARG A 36 1.15 6.88 -24.76
C ARG A 36 0.86 6.06 -26.02
N GLY A 37 -0.43 5.83 -26.30
CA GLY A 37 -0.93 5.20 -27.53
C GLY A 37 -0.89 3.66 -27.54
N ARG A 38 -0.56 3.00 -26.41
CA ARG A 38 -0.59 1.53 -26.33
C ARG A 38 -2.02 1.04 -26.14
N ASP A 39 -2.40 -0.02 -26.84
CA ASP A 39 -3.69 -0.71 -26.63
C ASP A 39 -3.61 -1.54 -25.35
N VAL A 40 -4.44 -1.21 -24.36
CA VAL A 40 -4.43 -1.84 -23.04
C VAL A 40 -5.77 -2.47 -22.71
N VAL A 41 -5.73 -3.72 -22.26
CA VAL A 41 -6.89 -4.43 -21.68
C VAL A 41 -6.62 -4.65 -20.21
N VAL A 42 -7.45 -4.06 -19.34
CA VAL A 42 -7.42 -4.29 -17.89
C VAL A 42 -8.42 -5.38 -17.54
N ILE A 43 -7.97 -6.41 -16.86
CA ILE A 43 -8.81 -7.51 -16.34
C ILE A 43 -9.02 -7.27 -14.84
N GLU A 44 -10.27 -7.18 -14.38
CA GLU A 44 -10.63 -7.02 -12.99
C GLU A 44 -11.61 -8.10 -12.56
N ALA A 45 -11.25 -8.80 -11.48
CA ALA A 45 -12.04 -9.89 -10.94
C ALA A 45 -13.38 -9.44 -10.32
N GLY A 46 -13.43 -8.22 -9.79
CA GLY A 46 -14.65 -7.61 -9.27
C GLY A 46 -15.34 -6.71 -10.28
N ASP A 47 -16.46 -6.14 -9.85
CA ASP A 47 -17.20 -5.13 -10.59
C ASP A 47 -17.01 -3.71 -10.00
N THR A 48 -17.95 -2.80 -10.24
CA THR A 48 -17.96 -1.44 -9.69
C THR A 48 -18.39 -1.39 -8.22
N HIS A 49 -18.91 -2.48 -7.66
CA HIS A 49 -19.32 -2.56 -6.27
C HIS A 49 -18.19 -3.09 -5.39
N LEU A 50 -18.17 -2.70 -4.11
CA LEU A 50 -17.20 -3.25 -3.16
C LEU A 50 -17.43 -4.75 -3.00
N GLY A 51 -16.51 -5.54 -3.52
CA GLY A 51 -16.47 -6.98 -3.37
C GLY A 51 -15.49 -7.41 -2.28
N ASN A 52 -15.82 -8.48 -1.60
CA ASN A 52 -14.92 -9.13 -0.65
C ASN A 52 -14.32 -10.39 -1.29
N PHE A 53 -13.13 -10.75 -0.82
CA PHE A 53 -12.58 -12.07 -1.13
C PHE A 53 -13.34 -13.13 -0.34
N ALA A 54 -13.60 -14.29 -0.97
CA ALA A 54 -14.22 -15.41 -0.30
C ALA A 54 -13.33 -15.89 0.86
N ALA A 55 -13.88 -15.89 2.07
CA ALA A 55 -13.10 -16.15 3.30
C ALA A 55 -12.46 -17.55 3.30
N GLU A 56 -13.13 -18.53 2.70
CA GLU A 56 -12.69 -19.92 2.58
C GLU A 56 -11.49 -20.10 1.61
N SER A 57 -11.22 -19.12 0.78
CA SER A 57 -10.09 -19.14 -0.16
C SER A 57 -8.76 -18.74 0.50
N TYR A 58 -8.77 -18.28 1.76
CA TYR A 58 -7.60 -17.71 2.42
C TYR A 58 -7.47 -18.21 3.85
N THR A 59 -6.32 -18.81 4.17
CA THR A 59 -5.94 -19.26 5.51
C THR A 59 -4.70 -18.49 5.96
N SER A 60 -4.70 -17.98 7.19
CA SER A 60 -3.52 -17.41 7.83
C SER A 60 -3.03 -18.39 8.89
N VAL A 61 -1.75 -18.75 8.82
CA VAL A 61 -1.03 -19.56 9.81
C VAL A 61 0.15 -18.75 10.37
N GLY A 62 0.83 -19.25 11.39
CA GLY A 62 1.87 -18.47 12.07
C GLY A 62 1.26 -17.30 12.85
N ARG A 63 1.81 -16.09 12.67
CA ARG A 63 1.24 -14.87 13.25
C ARG A 63 -0.07 -14.52 12.55
N SER A 64 -1.11 -14.17 13.32
CA SER A 64 -2.40 -13.73 12.76
C SER A 64 -2.22 -12.51 11.84
N HIS A 65 -2.77 -12.59 10.64
CA HIS A 65 -2.76 -11.52 9.65
C HIS A 65 -4.20 -11.20 9.24
N THR A 66 -4.73 -10.06 9.69
CA THR A 66 -6.11 -9.66 9.42
C THR A 66 -6.30 -9.14 8.00
N GLY A 67 -5.28 -8.49 7.47
CA GLY A 67 -5.25 -7.90 6.13
C GLY A 67 -5.40 -8.89 4.98
N ILE A 68 -5.20 -10.20 5.22
CA ILE A 68 -5.48 -11.24 4.22
C ILE A 68 -6.95 -11.23 3.78
N ARG A 69 -7.86 -10.77 4.65
CA ARG A 69 -9.31 -10.73 4.41
C ARG A 69 -9.89 -9.32 4.44
N LEU A 70 -9.48 -8.49 5.40
CA LEU A 70 -10.13 -7.21 5.69
C LEU A 70 -9.54 -6.01 4.93
N GLY A 71 -8.24 -5.98 4.71
CA GLY A 71 -7.51 -4.87 4.09
C GLY A 71 -7.51 -4.90 2.56
N ARG A 72 -8.36 -5.70 1.92
CA ARG A 72 -8.36 -5.94 0.47
C ARG A 72 -9.76 -5.80 -0.10
N SER A 73 -9.85 -5.36 -1.35
CA SER A 73 -11.13 -5.24 -2.06
C SER A 73 -11.01 -5.80 -3.47
N ARG A 74 -11.94 -6.68 -3.83
CA ARG A 74 -12.11 -7.24 -5.17
C ARG A 74 -13.15 -6.39 -5.90
N SER A 75 -12.70 -5.29 -6.51
CA SER A 75 -13.54 -4.32 -7.21
C SER A 75 -12.69 -3.34 -8.01
N MET A 76 -13.31 -2.62 -8.93
CA MET A 76 -12.68 -1.47 -9.61
C MET A 76 -12.09 -0.51 -8.58
N GLY A 77 -10.81 -0.13 -8.77
CA GLY A 77 -10.04 0.62 -7.79
C GLY A 77 -9.34 -0.23 -6.74
N GLY A 78 -9.72 -1.51 -6.59
CA GLY A 78 -9.10 -2.44 -5.64
C GLY A 78 -9.09 -1.89 -4.22
N THR A 79 -8.00 -2.09 -3.50
CA THR A 79 -7.80 -1.63 -2.11
C THR A 79 -7.88 -0.11 -1.95
N THR A 80 -7.79 0.68 -3.04
CA THR A 80 -7.97 2.15 -2.94
C THR A 80 -9.40 2.57 -2.55
N ASN A 81 -10.36 1.66 -2.60
CA ASN A 81 -11.69 1.85 -2.02
C ASN A 81 -11.70 1.87 -0.48
N LEU A 82 -10.64 1.34 0.16
CA LEU A 82 -10.57 1.16 1.61
C LEU A 82 -9.53 2.08 2.28
N TRP A 83 -8.55 2.58 1.54
CA TRP A 83 -7.46 3.37 2.08
C TRP A 83 -7.76 4.88 2.18
N GLY A 84 -6.88 5.63 2.84
CA GLY A 84 -6.96 7.09 2.92
C GLY A 84 -6.24 7.85 1.81
N GLY A 85 -5.45 7.18 0.97
CA GLY A 85 -4.65 7.82 -0.08
C GLY A 85 -3.40 8.53 0.44
N GLN A 86 -2.76 7.99 1.48
CA GLN A 86 -1.57 8.58 2.09
C GLN A 86 -0.30 8.20 1.30
N LEU A 87 0.46 9.20 0.88
CA LEU A 87 1.68 9.08 0.08
C LEU A 87 2.91 9.35 0.95
N VAL A 88 3.89 8.46 0.88
CA VAL A 88 5.20 8.55 1.55
C VAL A 88 6.25 7.95 0.62
N GLU A 89 7.34 8.66 0.39
CA GLU A 89 8.48 8.16 -0.35
C GLU A 89 9.35 7.24 0.52
N PHE A 90 9.93 6.22 -0.10
CA PHE A 90 11.02 5.48 0.52
C PHE A 90 12.28 6.36 0.59
N GLN A 91 13.14 6.08 1.56
CA GLN A 91 14.38 6.79 1.78
C GLN A 91 15.58 6.04 1.18
N PRO A 92 16.73 6.70 0.99
CA PRO A 92 17.95 6.03 0.50
C PRO A 92 18.29 4.75 1.26
N ILE A 93 18.20 4.76 2.59
CA ILE A 93 18.49 3.60 3.46
C ILE A 93 17.64 2.36 3.13
N ASP A 94 16.42 2.55 2.58
CA ASP A 94 15.53 1.44 2.26
C ASP A 94 16.05 0.58 1.12
N PHE A 95 16.88 1.17 0.23
CA PHE A 95 17.46 0.50 -0.93
C PHE A 95 18.85 -0.09 -0.65
N GLU A 96 19.45 0.26 0.49
CA GLU A 96 20.77 -0.23 0.86
C GLU A 96 20.70 -1.62 1.50
N GLY A 97 21.74 -2.42 1.24
CA GLY A 97 21.96 -3.68 1.95
C GLY A 97 22.33 -3.39 3.40
N ARG A 98 21.49 -3.82 4.34
CA ARG A 98 21.67 -3.61 5.78
C ARG A 98 22.09 -4.92 6.44
N SER A 99 23.30 -4.96 7.02
CA SER A 99 23.88 -6.19 7.60
C SER A 99 23.04 -6.79 8.73
N TRP A 100 22.28 -5.96 9.47
CA TRP A 100 21.36 -6.41 10.52
C TRP A 100 19.98 -6.82 9.98
N LEU A 101 19.74 -6.67 8.67
CA LEU A 101 18.51 -7.02 7.99
C LEU A 101 18.84 -7.85 6.74
N PRO A 102 19.15 -9.15 6.90
CA PRO A 102 19.45 -10.03 5.78
C PRO A 102 18.34 -10.02 4.73
N GLY A 103 18.70 -10.00 3.45
CA GLY A 103 17.72 -9.92 2.35
C GLY A 103 17.24 -8.49 2.03
N SER A 104 17.76 -7.45 2.70
CA SER A 104 17.36 -6.06 2.49
C SER A 104 17.94 -5.40 1.24
N LYS A 105 18.89 -6.02 0.56
CA LYS A 105 19.52 -5.42 -0.63
C LYS A 105 18.55 -5.41 -1.81
N TRP A 106 18.37 -4.23 -2.39
CA TRP A 106 17.62 -4.03 -3.63
C TRP A 106 18.55 -4.10 -4.86
N PRO A 107 18.10 -4.64 -6.00
CA PRO A 107 18.90 -4.62 -7.25
C PRO A 107 18.85 -3.26 -7.96
N VAL A 108 18.23 -2.27 -7.35
CA VAL A 108 18.15 -0.87 -7.80
C VAL A 108 18.55 0.05 -6.66
N SER A 109 19.22 1.15 -6.98
CA SER A 109 19.56 2.19 -6.00
C SER A 109 18.41 3.17 -5.82
N TYR A 110 18.46 3.96 -4.74
CA TYR A 110 17.56 5.09 -4.54
C TYR A 110 17.60 6.07 -5.73
N ASP A 111 18.80 6.39 -6.24
CA ASP A 111 18.99 7.34 -7.33
C ASP A 111 18.34 6.88 -8.66
N GLU A 112 18.22 5.55 -8.87
CA GLU A 112 17.48 5.00 -10.00
C GLU A 112 15.95 5.16 -9.88
N ILE A 113 15.42 5.35 -8.67
CA ILE A 113 13.95 5.44 -8.42
C ILE A 113 13.52 6.86 -8.07
N ALA A 114 14.33 7.64 -7.37
CA ALA A 114 13.99 9.00 -6.93
C ALA A 114 13.46 9.91 -8.07
N PRO A 115 14.00 9.88 -9.30
CA PRO A 115 13.50 10.68 -10.41
C PRO A 115 12.03 10.41 -10.78
N TYR A 116 11.52 9.22 -10.42
CA TYR A 116 10.13 8.82 -10.74
C TYR A 116 9.09 9.27 -9.71
N TYR A 117 9.49 9.71 -8.50
CA TYR A 117 8.53 10.22 -7.51
C TYR A 117 7.83 11.48 -7.99
N LYS A 118 8.57 12.46 -8.54
CA LYS A 118 8.00 13.72 -9.00
C LYS A 118 6.96 13.55 -10.12
N PRO A 119 7.23 12.81 -11.22
CA PRO A 119 6.20 12.49 -12.21
C PRO A 119 5.01 11.74 -11.62
N THR A 120 5.25 10.84 -10.66
CA THR A 120 4.17 10.10 -9.99
C THR A 120 3.26 11.04 -9.20
N TYR A 121 3.79 12.00 -8.43
CA TYR A 121 2.99 13.04 -7.78
C TYR A 121 2.12 13.82 -8.79
N GLN A 122 2.71 14.22 -9.92
CA GLN A 122 2.00 14.96 -10.97
C GLN A 122 0.84 14.14 -11.55
N ASN A 123 1.09 12.87 -11.88
CA ASN A 123 0.07 11.96 -12.41
C ASN A 123 -1.07 11.69 -11.42
N LEU A 124 -0.80 11.80 -10.12
CA LEU A 124 -1.81 11.69 -9.05
C LEU A 124 -2.48 13.03 -8.71
N GLY A 125 -2.19 14.09 -9.47
CA GLY A 125 -2.76 15.42 -9.24
C GLY A 125 -2.31 16.09 -7.95
N THR A 126 -1.11 15.75 -7.45
CA THR A 126 -0.50 16.41 -6.30
C THR A 126 0.30 17.63 -6.76
N PRO A 127 -0.02 18.84 -6.30
CA PRO A 127 0.75 20.04 -6.65
C PRO A 127 2.20 19.93 -6.14
N LEU A 128 3.17 20.24 -7.02
CA LEU A 128 4.59 20.07 -6.70
C LEU A 128 5.10 21.00 -5.58
N ASN A 129 4.49 22.16 -5.39
CA ASN A 129 4.80 23.05 -4.28
C ASN A 129 4.34 22.52 -2.91
N LEU A 130 3.59 21.41 -2.89
CA LEU A 130 3.12 20.76 -1.66
C LEU A 130 3.90 19.48 -1.33
N ILE A 131 4.93 19.14 -2.12
CA ILE A 131 5.81 18.01 -1.80
C ILE A 131 6.98 18.41 -0.88
N ASP A 132 7.28 19.70 -0.77
CA ASP A 132 8.25 20.25 0.18
C ASP A 132 7.62 20.45 1.57
N ASP A 133 8.14 19.76 2.57
CA ASP A 133 7.67 19.86 3.96
C ASP A 133 7.84 21.26 4.52
N ASP A 134 8.94 21.94 4.22
CA ASP A 134 9.21 23.29 4.73
C ASP A 134 8.22 24.31 4.13
N ALA A 135 7.80 24.12 2.89
CA ALA A 135 6.75 24.93 2.29
C ALA A 135 5.41 24.75 3.04
N VAL A 136 5.08 23.51 3.41
CA VAL A 136 3.87 23.23 4.18
C VAL A 136 3.96 23.83 5.58
N TRP A 137 5.10 23.66 6.30
CA TRP A 137 5.31 24.25 7.63
C TRP A 137 5.18 25.77 7.61
N ARG A 138 5.82 26.44 6.64
CA ARG A 138 5.67 27.90 6.45
C ARG A 138 4.23 28.30 6.13
N GLY A 139 3.57 27.55 5.26
CA GLY A 139 2.19 27.83 4.84
C GLY A 139 1.16 27.77 5.98
N VAL A 140 1.44 27.00 7.03
CA VAL A 140 0.57 26.89 8.22
C VAL A 140 1.11 27.67 9.42
N SER A 141 2.06 28.57 9.21
CA SER A 141 2.64 29.44 10.24
C SER A 141 3.08 28.67 11.49
N CYS A 142 3.75 27.54 11.28
CA CYS A 142 4.28 26.70 12.35
C CYS A 142 5.71 26.25 11.99
N SER A 143 6.62 26.35 12.92
CA SER A 143 7.96 25.79 12.74
C SER A 143 7.93 24.27 12.83
N ARG A 144 8.75 23.61 12.02
CA ARG A 144 9.00 22.16 12.16
C ARG A 144 9.54 21.90 13.57
N PRO A 145 8.98 20.94 14.34
CA PRO A 145 9.56 20.56 15.63
C PRO A 145 11.00 20.07 15.47
N ASP A 146 11.89 20.58 16.29
CA ASP A 146 13.27 20.12 16.37
C ASP A 146 13.38 19.02 17.45
N LEU A 147 13.74 17.83 17.02
CA LEU A 147 13.93 16.65 17.88
C LEU A 147 15.41 16.23 17.94
N GLY A 148 16.33 17.18 17.73
CA GLY A 148 17.77 16.95 17.77
C GLY A 148 18.31 16.32 16.49
N GLN A 149 19.45 15.66 16.63
CA GLN A 149 20.18 15.09 15.48
C GLN A 149 19.73 13.66 15.14
N GLU A 150 18.97 13.01 16.01
CA GLU A 150 18.55 11.62 15.83
C GLU A 150 17.25 11.48 15.04
N PHE A 151 16.34 12.43 15.18
CA PHE A 151 15.00 12.33 14.62
C PHE A 151 14.67 13.48 13.69
N GLU A 152 13.73 13.21 12.78
CA GLU A 152 13.11 14.24 11.97
C GLU A 152 11.58 14.11 12.01
N VAL A 153 10.92 15.26 11.97
CA VAL A 153 9.47 15.35 11.77
C VAL A 153 9.22 15.63 10.30
N PHE A 154 8.44 14.79 9.66
CA PHE A 154 8.11 14.91 8.24
C PHE A 154 6.60 14.80 8.02
N PHE A 155 6.13 15.23 6.86
CA PHE A 155 4.73 15.10 6.49
C PHE A 155 4.48 13.90 5.58
N THR A 156 3.45 13.13 5.91
CA THR A 156 2.79 12.30 4.91
C THR A 156 1.65 13.10 4.28
N ARG A 157 1.36 12.86 2.99
CA ARG A 157 0.43 13.65 2.17
C ARG A 157 -0.75 12.79 1.74
N TRP A 158 -1.97 13.34 1.83
CA TRP A 158 -3.14 12.65 1.30
C TRP A 158 -3.46 13.14 -0.11
N MET A 159 -3.79 12.19 -0.98
CA MET A 159 -4.35 12.46 -2.30
C MET A 159 -5.68 13.21 -2.19
N GLY A 160 -5.99 14.02 -3.22
CA GLY A 160 -7.29 14.66 -3.33
C GLY A 160 -8.40 13.67 -3.70
N THR A 161 -8.10 12.74 -4.58
CA THR A 161 -8.99 11.65 -5.00
C THR A 161 -8.29 10.33 -4.72
N PRO A 162 -8.51 9.70 -3.54
CA PRO A 162 -7.81 8.48 -3.14
C PRO A 162 -8.29 7.24 -3.90
N ASN A 163 -9.52 7.20 -4.38
CA ASN A 163 -10.06 6.09 -5.15
C ASN A 163 -9.57 6.15 -6.59
N PHE A 164 -8.83 5.14 -7.05
CA PHE A 164 -8.24 5.14 -8.39
C PHE A 164 -9.27 4.89 -9.51
N ALA A 165 -10.37 4.21 -9.24
CA ALA A 165 -11.46 4.12 -10.20
C ALA A 165 -12.12 5.48 -10.45
N GLU A 166 -12.22 6.33 -9.40
CA GLU A 166 -12.69 7.72 -9.53
C GLU A 166 -11.62 8.62 -10.17
N LEU A 167 -10.36 8.48 -9.76
CA LEU A 167 -9.24 9.25 -10.30
C LEU A 167 -9.12 9.12 -11.82
N PHE A 168 -9.27 7.91 -12.33
CA PHE A 168 -9.16 7.59 -13.75
C PHE A 168 -10.52 7.40 -14.45
N ALA A 169 -11.64 7.76 -13.81
CA ALA A 169 -12.99 7.52 -14.32
C ALA A 169 -13.20 8.08 -15.75
N LYS A 170 -12.75 9.30 -16.00
CA LYS A 170 -12.86 9.93 -17.32
C LYS A 170 -12.11 9.12 -18.38
N GLN A 171 -10.89 8.70 -18.07
CA GLN A 171 -10.07 7.93 -19.00
C GLN A 171 -10.66 6.53 -19.24
N ILE A 172 -11.12 5.85 -18.19
CA ILE A 172 -11.81 4.55 -18.30
C ILE A 172 -13.03 4.65 -19.21
N GLN A 173 -13.76 5.76 -19.20
CA GLN A 173 -14.99 5.94 -19.98
C GLN A 173 -14.75 6.34 -21.43
N SER A 174 -13.72 7.14 -21.70
CA SER A 174 -13.56 7.83 -23.00
C SER A 174 -12.29 7.49 -23.78
N ASP A 175 -11.30 6.84 -23.17
CA ASP A 175 -10.04 6.50 -23.85
C ASP A 175 -10.23 5.19 -24.66
N GLU A 176 -10.14 5.29 -25.98
CA GLU A 176 -10.27 4.14 -26.87
C GLU A 176 -9.11 3.15 -26.75
N LYS A 177 -7.97 3.59 -26.22
CA LYS A 177 -6.78 2.78 -25.99
C LYS A 177 -6.85 1.98 -24.67
N MET A 178 -7.83 2.26 -23.82
CA MET A 178 -8.01 1.59 -22.52
C MET A 178 -9.34 0.86 -22.45
N SER A 179 -9.32 -0.45 -22.56
CA SER A 179 -10.46 -1.33 -22.35
C SER A 179 -10.43 -1.95 -20.96
N VAL A 180 -11.59 -2.08 -20.30
CA VAL A 180 -11.70 -2.70 -18.97
C VAL A 180 -12.72 -3.84 -19.02
N LEU A 181 -12.25 -5.05 -18.75
CA LEU A 181 -13.04 -6.27 -18.59
C LEU A 181 -13.24 -6.52 -17.10
N ALA A 182 -14.38 -6.06 -16.56
CA ALA A 182 -14.74 -6.23 -15.15
C ALA A 182 -15.57 -7.50 -14.92
N GLY A 183 -15.47 -8.09 -13.73
CA GLY A 183 -16.16 -9.32 -13.35
C GLY A 183 -15.51 -10.61 -13.89
N PHE A 184 -14.25 -10.51 -14.35
CA PHE A 184 -13.49 -11.65 -14.85
C PHE A 184 -12.19 -11.84 -14.08
N THR A 185 -11.97 -13.04 -13.59
CA THR A 185 -10.75 -13.45 -12.87
C THR A 185 -9.78 -14.10 -13.85
N ALA A 186 -8.54 -13.62 -13.88
CA ALA A 186 -7.44 -14.30 -14.58
C ALA A 186 -7.07 -15.57 -13.79
N VAL A 187 -7.07 -16.73 -14.46
CA VAL A 187 -6.92 -18.02 -13.79
C VAL A 187 -5.76 -18.86 -14.34
N GLU A 188 -5.33 -18.62 -15.57
CA GLU A 188 -4.35 -19.48 -16.23
C GLU A 188 -3.55 -18.69 -17.26
N PHE A 189 -2.32 -19.12 -17.50
CA PHE A 189 -1.47 -18.62 -18.56
C PHE A 189 -1.19 -19.70 -19.59
N ARG A 190 -1.09 -19.31 -20.85
CA ARG A 190 -0.60 -20.13 -21.93
C ARG A 190 0.58 -19.45 -22.59
N GLY A 191 1.58 -20.22 -22.95
CA GLY A 191 2.77 -19.71 -23.62
C GLY A 191 3.60 -20.81 -24.25
N SER A 192 4.67 -20.40 -24.91
CA SER A 192 5.69 -21.26 -25.49
C SER A 192 7.05 -20.79 -25.03
N GLU A 193 7.91 -21.72 -24.62
CA GLU A 193 9.25 -21.41 -24.09
C GLU A 193 9.23 -20.28 -23.05
N ALA A 194 9.91 -19.16 -23.34
CA ALA A 194 9.99 -17.99 -22.46
C ALA A 194 8.87 -16.95 -22.66
N ARG A 195 7.98 -17.16 -23.66
CA ARG A 195 6.98 -16.17 -24.03
C ARG A 195 5.59 -16.57 -23.56
N LEU A 196 4.94 -15.69 -22.83
CA LEU A 196 3.52 -15.78 -22.49
C LEU A 196 2.70 -15.27 -23.67
N GLU A 197 1.75 -16.07 -24.15
CA GLU A 197 0.94 -15.77 -25.35
C GLU A 197 -0.47 -15.32 -25.00
N ALA A 198 -1.08 -15.91 -23.97
CA ALA A 198 -2.46 -15.62 -23.60
C ALA A 198 -2.75 -15.81 -22.11
N VAL A 199 -3.79 -15.13 -21.65
CA VAL A 199 -4.36 -15.21 -20.30
C VAL A 199 -5.77 -15.75 -20.37
N ARG A 200 -6.09 -16.82 -19.63
CA ARG A 200 -7.46 -17.31 -19.49
C ARG A 200 -8.18 -16.55 -18.39
N VAL A 201 -9.37 -16.06 -18.71
CA VAL A 201 -10.25 -15.37 -17.77
C VAL A 201 -11.55 -16.15 -17.58
N VAL A 202 -12.11 -16.08 -16.38
CA VAL A 202 -13.36 -16.77 -16.00
C VAL A 202 -14.21 -15.82 -15.16
N ASN A 203 -15.53 -15.77 -15.42
CA ASN A 203 -16.48 -15.04 -14.59
C ASN A 203 -17.27 -15.97 -13.65
N GLU A 204 -18.09 -15.40 -12.76
CA GLU A 204 -18.92 -16.15 -11.81
C GLU A 204 -19.98 -17.06 -12.48
N LYS A 205 -20.31 -16.82 -13.75
CA LYS A 205 -21.24 -17.65 -14.54
C LYS A 205 -20.54 -18.81 -15.25
N GLY A 206 -19.21 -18.97 -15.07
CA GLY A 206 -18.42 -20.00 -15.73
C GLY A 206 -18.07 -19.69 -17.19
N GLN A 207 -18.41 -18.50 -17.71
CA GLN A 207 -17.93 -18.08 -19.03
C GLN A 207 -16.43 -17.90 -18.98
N SER A 208 -15.70 -18.46 -19.94
CA SER A 208 -14.24 -18.36 -20.00
C SER A 208 -13.73 -18.08 -21.40
N GLN A 209 -12.60 -17.38 -21.49
CA GLN A 209 -11.94 -17.02 -22.74
C GLN A 209 -10.44 -16.85 -22.55
N TRP A 210 -9.70 -17.14 -23.62
CA TRP A 210 -8.31 -16.77 -23.76
C TRP A 210 -8.17 -15.36 -24.35
N ILE A 211 -7.38 -14.51 -23.71
CA ILE A 211 -7.06 -13.16 -24.18
C ILE A 211 -5.59 -13.16 -24.60
N GLU A 212 -5.36 -13.01 -25.89
CA GLU A 212 -4.02 -12.91 -26.47
C GLU A 212 -3.31 -11.64 -25.97
N ALA A 213 -2.02 -11.73 -25.66
CA ALA A 213 -1.23 -10.65 -25.10
C ALA A 213 0.18 -10.56 -25.71
N GLU A 214 0.60 -9.37 -26.09
CA GLU A 214 2.00 -9.08 -26.42
C GLU A 214 2.82 -8.94 -25.13
N THR A 215 2.26 -8.28 -24.14
CA THR A 215 2.85 -8.02 -22.84
C THR A 215 1.81 -8.23 -21.76
N VAL A 216 2.18 -8.89 -20.66
CA VAL A 216 1.31 -9.07 -19.49
C VAL A 216 1.93 -8.38 -18.29
N ILE A 217 1.13 -7.55 -17.61
CA ILE A 217 1.48 -6.88 -16.35
C ILE A 217 0.58 -7.43 -15.25
N LEU A 218 1.17 -8.17 -14.33
CA LEU A 218 0.48 -8.69 -13.14
C LEU A 218 0.47 -7.64 -12.03
N ALA A 219 -0.70 -7.11 -11.72
CA ALA A 219 -0.95 -5.99 -10.80
C ALA A 219 -2.12 -6.28 -9.82
N ALA A 220 -2.34 -7.56 -9.50
CA ALA A 220 -3.47 -8.03 -8.71
C ALA A 220 -3.30 -7.87 -7.19
N GLY A 221 -2.21 -7.22 -6.75
CA GLY A 221 -1.83 -7.08 -5.34
C GLY A 221 -0.97 -8.25 -4.85
N THR A 222 -0.31 -8.05 -3.72
CA THR A 222 0.77 -8.92 -3.24
C THR A 222 0.38 -10.40 -3.20
N ILE A 223 -0.73 -10.71 -2.57
CA ILE A 223 -1.16 -12.11 -2.38
C ILE A 223 -1.60 -12.74 -3.70
N GLU A 224 -2.39 -12.04 -4.52
CA GLU A 224 -2.89 -12.60 -5.77
C GLU A 224 -1.81 -12.69 -6.85
N ASN A 225 -0.82 -11.78 -6.86
CA ASN A 225 0.33 -11.90 -7.74
C ASN A 225 1.08 -13.23 -7.49
N ALA A 226 1.42 -13.51 -6.23
CA ALA A 226 2.06 -14.76 -5.86
C ALA A 226 1.15 -15.98 -6.11
N ARG A 227 -0.14 -15.88 -5.75
CA ARG A 227 -1.12 -16.96 -5.94
C ARG A 227 -1.22 -17.40 -7.40
N LEU A 228 -1.39 -16.45 -8.32
CA LEU A 228 -1.56 -16.76 -9.74
C LEU A 228 -0.30 -17.39 -10.33
N LEU A 229 0.89 -16.88 -9.98
CA LEU A 229 2.15 -17.47 -10.42
C LEU A 229 2.37 -18.87 -9.82
N LEU A 230 2.07 -19.09 -8.54
CA LEU A 230 2.16 -20.39 -7.88
C LEU A 230 1.17 -21.40 -8.47
N HIS A 231 -0.05 -20.96 -8.80
CA HIS A 231 -1.07 -21.80 -9.40
C HIS A 231 -0.66 -22.23 -10.82
N THR A 232 -0.27 -21.29 -11.65
CA THR A 232 0.12 -21.55 -13.04
C THR A 232 1.46 -22.27 -13.17
N ALA A 233 2.36 -22.19 -12.18
CA ALA A 233 3.58 -22.98 -12.12
C ALA A 233 3.33 -24.50 -12.04
N GLN A 234 2.10 -24.93 -11.74
CA GLN A 234 1.73 -26.33 -11.59
C GLN A 234 1.04 -26.90 -12.83
N ASP A 235 0.78 -26.07 -13.84
CA ASP A 235 0.14 -26.50 -15.07
C ASP A 235 1.05 -27.46 -15.86
N PRO A 236 0.64 -28.70 -16.09
CA PRO A 236 1.44 -29.65 -16.85
C PRO A 236 1.46 -29.37 -18.36
N SER A 237 0.54 -28.56 -18.87
CA SER A 237 0.40 -28.26 -20.30
C SER A 237 1.47 -27.28 -20.78
N TRP A 238 1.96 -26.43 -19.90
CA TRP A 238 3.04 -25.50 -20.16
C TRP A 238 3.97 -25.37 -18.95
N ARG A 239 5.20 -25.85 -19.09
CA ARG A 239 6.20 -25.65 -18.05
C ARG A 239 6.62 -24.17 -18.02
N ALA A 240 5.89 -23.37 -17.26
CA ALA A 240 6.19 -21.95 -17.12
C ALA A 240 7.63 -21.72 -16.64
N PRO A 241 8.35 -20.71 -17.15
CA PRO A 241 9.75 -20.43 -16.79
C PRO A 241 10.01 -20.28 -15.29
N TRP A 242 9.03 -19.86 -14.53
CA TRP A 242 9.11 -19.68 -13.06
C TRP A 242 8.71 -20.92 -12.26
N SER A 243 8.36 -22.05 -12.89
CA SER A 243 7.85 -23.26 -12.19
C SER A 243 8.85 -23.88 -11.22
N GLY A 244 10.15 -23.62 -11.38
CA GLY A 244 11.19 -24.09 -10.48
C GLY A 244 11.76 -23.01 -9.55
N ASN A 245 11.17 -21.82 -9.53
CA ASN A 245 11.70 -20.72 -8.74
C ASN A 245 11.30 -20.87 -7.27
N GLU A 246 12.27 -21.22 -6.41
CA GLU A 246 12.05 -21.45 -4.98
C GLU A 246 11.71 -20.17 -4.20
N ASN A 247 12.01 -18.97 -4.74
CA ASN A 247 11.71 -17.70 -4.06
C ASN A 247 10.27 -17.27 -4.25
N LEU A 248 9.54 -17.87 -5.20
CA LEU A 248 8.14 -17.54 -5.45
C LEU A 248 7.28 -17.84 -4.22
N GLY A 249 6.60 -16.81 -3.74
CA GLY A 249 5.78 -16.82 -2.54
C GLY A 249 6.53 -16.55 -1.25
N ARG A 250 7.88 -16.57 -1.21
CA ARG A 250 8.69 -16.32 -0.01
C ARG A 250 8.84 -14.84 0.32
N TYR A 251 9.36 -14.56 1.52
CA TYR A 251 9.64 -13.20 2.03
C TYR A 251 8.41 -12.29 2.11
N PHE A 252 7.27 -12.88 2.44
CA PHE A 252 6.07 -12.08 2.70
C PHE A 252 6.28 -11.18 3.90
N GLN A 253 5.87 -9.92 3.78
CA GLN A 253 6.00 -8.89 4.79
C GLN A 253 4.73 -8.05 4.90
N ASP A 254 4.52 -7.46 6.07
CA ASP A 254 3.62 -6.34 6.32
C ASP A 254 4.24 -5.49 7.44
N HIS A 255 3.81 -4.24 7.65
CA HIS A 255 4.31 -3.49 8.79
C HIS A 255 3.69 -3.98 10.09
N LEU A 256 4.49 -3.91 11.16
CA LEU A 256 3.99 -4.00 12.52
C LEU A 256 3.44 -2.63 12.92
N GLY A 257 2.16 -2.56 13.28
CA GLY A 257 1.51 -1.33 13.68
C GLY A 257 0.64 -1.47 14.90
N GLY A 258 0.60 -0.42 15.70
CA GLY A 258 -0.22 -0.37 16.89
C GLY A 258 0.22 0.70 17.86
N LYS A 259 -0.45 0.76 19.01
CA LYS A 259 -0.12 1.67 20.10
C LYS A 259 1.12 1.17 20.84
N ILE A 260 2.09 2.08 21.07
CA ILE A 260 3.30 1.79 21.86
C ILE A 260 3.42 2.64 23.13
N ALA A 261 2.70 3.77 23.20
CA ALA A 261 2.79 4.67 24.34
C ALA A 261 1.55 5.56 24.47
N ALA A 262 1.38 6.14 25.67
CA ALA A 262 0.54 7.31 25.92
C ALA A 262 1.43 8.57 26.00
N PHE A 263 0.86 9.74 25.68
CA PHE A 263 1.61 10.99 25.68
C PHE A 263 0.92 12.09 26.45
N GLU A 264 1.68 12.80 27.27
CA GLU A 264 1.25 13.97 28.04
C GLU A 264 2.04 15.20 27.59
N PRO A 265 1.44 16.13 26.81
CA PRO A 265 2.13 17.31 26.33
C PRO A 265 2.38 18.32 27.46
N ALA A 266 3.54 18.95 27.45
CA ALA A 266 3.86 20.05 28.36
C ALA A 266 2.94 21.26 28.14
N ASN A 267 2.59 21.52 26.87
CA ASN A 267 1.62 22.53 26.47
C ASN A 267 0.71 21.95 25.36
N LYS A 268 -0.53 21.65 25.69
CA LYS A 268 -1.51 21.06 24.74
C LYS A 268 -1.73 21.91 23.50
N ARG A 269 -1.79 23.23 23.62
CA ARG A 269 -2.06 24.12 22.48
C ARG A 269 -0.91 24.09 21.48
N GLU A 270 0.31 24.23 21.94
CA GLU A 270 1.50 24.17 21.07
C GLU A 270 1.70 22.76 20.49
N PHE A 271 1.47 21.73 21.28
CA PHE A 271 1.51 20.34 20.82
C PHE A 271 0.53 20.09 19.66
N PHE A 272 -0.72 20.53 19.79
CA PHE A 272 -1.71 20.36 18.72
C PHE A 272 -1.37 21.16 17.46
N LYS A 273 -0.69 22.32 17.58
CA LYS A 273 -0.17 23.03 16.41
C LYS A 273 0.91 22.24 15.68
N MET A 274 1.76 21.52 16.41
CA MET A 274 2.85 20.74 15.84
C MET A 274 2.39 19.40 15.26
N PHE A 275 1.52 18.67 15.98
CA PHE A 275 1.26 17.25 15.70
C PHE A 275 -0.19 16.90 15.28
N SER A 276 -1.13 17.84 15.29
CA SER A 276 -2.43 17.59 14.66
C SER A 276 -2.30 17.53 13.14
N ASN A 277 -3.19 16.77 12.52
CA ASN A 277 -3.27 16.74 11.06
C ASN A 277 -3.49 18.15 10.50
N VAL A 278 -2.76 18.48 9.46
CA VAL A 278 -2.79 19.76 8.76
C VAL A 278 -3.79 19.69 7.60
N ALA A 279 -4.57 20.76 7.40
CA ALA A 279 -5.41 20.98 6.24
C ALA A 279 -4.93 22.26 5.54
N PHE A 280 -4.16 22.13 4.47
CA PHE A 280 -3.56 23.25 3.77
C PHE A 280 -3.68 23.08 2.26
N ALA A 281 -4.02 24.17 1.56
CA ALA A 281 -4.17 24.21 0.10
C ALA A 281 -5.07 23.08 -0.46
N GLY A 282 -6.17 22.77 0.24
CA GLY A 282 -7.11 21.72 -0.15
C GLY A 282 -6.57 20.29 0.02
N ARG A 283 -5.46 20.11 0.71
CA ARG A 283 -4.84 18.81 0.98
C ARG A 283 -4.69 18.58 2.49
N LYS A 284 -4.61 17.31 2.86
CA LYS A 284 -4.37 16.89 4.24
C LYS A 284 -2.94 16.36 4.38
N PHE A 285 -2.31 16.70 5.51
CA PHE A 285 -0.96 16.24 5.87
C PHE A 285 -0.98 15.72 7.30
N GLN A 286 -0.16 14.71 7.57
CA GLN A 286 0.04 14.21 8.92
C GLN A 286 1.51 14.29 9.28
N PRO A 287 1.86 15.02 10.37
CA PRO A 287 3.22 14.99 10.88
C PRO A 287 3.49 13.61 11.50
N LYS A 288 4.64 13.06 11.15
CA LYS A 288 5.18 11.82 11.70
C LYS A 288 6.63 12.03 12.13
N ILE A 289 7.12 11.15 12.98
CA ILE A 289 8.49 11.16 13.48
C ILE A 289 9.16 9.88 12.98
N ARG A 290 10.37 10.02 12.45
CA ARG A 290 11.24 8.88 12.11
C ARG A 290 12.68 9.18 12.51
N MET A 291 13.47 8.13 12.69
CA MET A 291 14.89 8.26 12.90
C MET A 291 15.59 8.65 11.59
N ARG A 292 16.63 9.49 11.68
CA ARG A 292 17.45 9.84 10.52
C ARG A 292 18.22 8.61 10.03
N SER A 293 18.38 8.48 8.72
CA SER A 293 18.99 7.31 8.09
C SER A 293 20.40 7.02 8.60
N ASP A 294 21.24 8.05 8.81
CA ASP A 294 22.60 7.89 9.31
C ASP A 294 22.64 7.38 10.77
N VAL A 295 21.68 7.79 11.59
CA VAL A 295 21.54 7.30 12.97
C VAL A 295 21.07 5.85 12.97
N GLN A 296 20.07 5.53 12.15
CA GLN A 296 19.56 4.18 11.99
C GLN A 296 20.65 3.20 11.53
N MET A 297 21.50 3.63 10.57
CA MET A 297 22.66 2.84 10.11
C MET A 297 23.65 2.56 11.24
N ARG A 298 23.96 3.58 12.08
CA ARG A 298 24.89 3.40 13.21
C ARG A 298 24.33 2.49 14.29
N GLN A 299 23.02 2.57 14.55
CA GLN A 299 22.37 1.84 15.64
C GLN A 299 21.85 0.47 15.24
N GLN A 300 21.80 0.18 13.94
CA GLN A 300 21.35 -1.10 13.37
C GLN A 300 19.95 -1.50 13.83
N ILE A 301 19.02 -0.53 13.87
CA ILE A 301 17.61 -0.77 14.19
C ILE A 301 16.74 -0.75 12.94
N TYR A 302 15.55 -1.34 13.04
CA TYR A 302 14.60 -1.42 11.94
C TYR A 302 14.01 -0.05 11.59
N ASN A 303 13.69 0.14 10.32
CA ASN A 303 13.09 1.39 9.87
C ASN A 303 11.69 1.55 10.46
N THR A 304 11.52 2.57 11.28
CA THR A 304 10.33 2.78 12.11
C THR A 304 9.88 4.23 12.05
N GLN A 305 8.59 4.44 11.95
CA GLN A 305 7.96 5.75 12.12
C GLN A 305 6.88 5.71 13.19
N VAL A 306 6.66 6.85 13.84
CA VAL A 306 5.56 7.01 14.79
C VAL A 306 4.74 8.26 14.47
N PHE A 307 3.50 8.24 14.92
CA PHE A 307 2.59 9.37 14.83
C PHE A 307 1.66 9.41 16.03
N PHE A 308 1.11 10.60 16.31
CA PHE A 308 0.14 10.75 17.37
C PHE A 308 -1.27 10.51 16.85
N ALA A 309 -1.97 9.61 17.54
CA ALA A 309 -3.40 9.35 17.38
C ALA A 309 -4.17 10.02 18.54
N PHE A 310 -5.35 10.54 18.21
CA PHE A 310 -6.17 11.28 19.16
C PHE A 310 -7.50 10.55 19.36
N GLU A 311 -7.66 9.91 20.52
CA GLU A 311 -8.89 9.23 20.90
C GLU A 311 -9.82 10.18 21.66
N SER A 312 -11.03 10.37 21.14
CA SER A 312 -12.04 11.24 21.74
C SER A 312 -13.44 10.82 21.28
N GLU A 313 -14.46 11.27 21.99
CA GLU A 313 -15.86 11.08 21.60
C GLU A 313 -16.18 11.52 20.16
N ILE A 314 -15.52 12.59 19.70
CA ILE A 314 -15.73 13.09 18.34
C ILE A 314 -15.23 12.09 17.28
N SER A 315 -14.20 11.33 17.60
CA SER A 315 -13.67 10.30 16.69
C SER A 315 -14.71 9.21 16.44
N GLU A 316 -15.44 8.79 17.47
CA GLU A 316 -16.52 7.82 17.35
C GLU A 316 -17.68 8.38 16.51
N HIS A 317 -18.11 9.60 16.79
CA HIS A 317 -19.17 10.27 16.02
C HIS A 317 -18.78 10.46 14.54
N MET A 318 -17.51 10.77 14.24
CA MET A 318 -17.00 10.90 12.88
C MET A 318 -16.99 9.58 12.11
N VAL A 319 -16.77 8.45 12.77
CA VAL A 319 -16.88 7.13 12.12
C VAL A 319 -18.31 6.91 11.61
N TYR A 320 -19.32 7.15 12.45
CA TYR A 320 -20.72 7.01 12.05
C TYR A 320 -21.12 7.99 10.93
N LEU A 321 -20.68 9.23 11.02
CA LEU A 321 -20.95 10.23 9.98
C LEU A 321 -20.34 9.82 8.63
N LYS A 322 -19.09 9.35 8.62
CA LYS A 322 -18.42 8.85 7.41
C LYS A 322 -19.14 7.63 6.82
N GLN A 323 -19.58 6.70 7.67
CA GLN A 323 -20.35 5.52 7.23
C GLN A 323 -21.69 5.94 6.62
N PHE A 324 -22.39 6.88 7.25
CA PHE A 324 -23.64 7.43 6.72
C PHE A 324 -23.45 8.12 5.37
N LEU A 325 -22.48 9.02 5.27
CA LEU A 325 -22.18 9.73 4.00
C LEU A 325 -21.79 8.75 2.90
N ARG A 326 -20.98 7.76 3.21
CA ARG A 326 -20.65 6.69 2.24
C ARG A 326 -21.89 5.90 1.82
N ALA A 327 -22.75 5.51 2.77
CA ALA A 327 -23.98 4.79 2.46
C ALA A 327 -24.93 5.63 1.59
N ALA A 328 -25.06 6.92 1.88
CA ALA A 328 -25.89 7.84 1.10
C ALA A 328 -25.35 8.06 -0.33
N LEU A 329 -24.04 8.25 -0.48
CA LEU A 329 -23.40 8.47 -1.79
C LEU A 329 -23.46 7.22 -2.70
N TYR A 330 -23.41 6.03 -2.11
CA TYR A 330 -23.40 4.78 -2.87
C TYR A 330 -24.75 4.04 -2.88
N ASN A 331 -25.87 4.73 -2.58
CA ASN A 331 -27.25 4.17 -2.55
C ASN A 331 -27.37 2.88 -1.72
N ARG A 332 -26.62 2.74 -0.63
CA ARG A 332 -26.66 1.57 0.26
C ARG A 332 -27.68 1.79 1.37
N LYS A 333 -28.45 0.76 1.71
CA LYS A 333 -29.35 0.79 2.88
C LYS A 333 -28.50 0.98 4.15
N PHE A 334 -28.73 2.07 4.87
CA PHE A 334 -28.09 2.36 6.14
C PHE A 334 -29.07 2.03 7.29
N SER A 335 -28.71 1.06 8.12
CA SER A 335 -29.54 0.56 9.22
C SER A 335 -29.36 1.33 10.53
N GLY A 336 -28.93 2.58 10.49
CA GLY A 336 -28.54 3.33 11.69
C GLY A 336 -29.01 4.77 11.78
N ILE A 337 -30.16 5.14 11.18
CA ILE A 337 -30.66 6.53 11.17
C ILE A 337 -30.74 7.11 12.58
N GLY A 338 -31.24 6.37 13.56
CA GLY A 338 -31.33 6.82 14.96
C GLY A 338 -29.94 7.07 15.61
N SER A 339 -28.92 6.30 15.26
CA SER A 339 -27.55 6.53 15.73
C SER A 339 -26.91 7.74 15.06
N VAL A 340 -27.21 8.01 13.79
CA VAL A 340 -26.76 9.21 13.08
C VAL A 340 -27.38 10.47 13.67
N MET A 341 -28.70 10.47 13.95
CA MET A 341 -29.35 11.62 14.59
C MET A 341 -28.76 11.89 15.98
N ARG A 342 -28.58 10.87 16.81
CA ARG A 342 -27.96 11.01 18.15
C ARG A 342 -26.50 11.51 18.07
N ASN A 343 -25.73 10.97 17.17
CA ASN A 343 -24.34 11.39 16.96
C ASN A 343 -24.27 12.79 16.33
N GLY A 344 -25.21 13.16 15.45
CA GLY A 344 -25.32 14.50 14.88
C GLY A 344 -25.57 15.58 15.94
N VAL A 345 -26.45 15.31 16.91
CA VAL A 345 -26.68 16.21 18.07
C VAL A 345 -25.39 16.30 18.91
N GLY A 346 -24.70 15.19 19.18
CA GLY A 346 -23.43 15.18 19.90
C GLY A 346 -22.32 15.96 19.18
N MET A 347 -22.33 15.99 17.84
CA MET A 347 -21.39 16.77 17.04
C MET A 347 -21.69 18.26 16.96
N ALA A 348 -22.94 18.69 17.15
CA ALA A 348 -23.34 20.10 16.97
C ALA A 348 -22.46 21.07 17.79
N ARG A 349 -22.09 20.68 19.01
CA ARG A 349 -21.21 21.47 19.90
C ARG A 349 -19.80 21.67 19.37
N TYR A 350 -19.37 20.81 18.43
CA TYR A 350 -18.03 20.86 17.86
C TYR A 350 -17.96 21.55 16.49
N LEU A 351 -19.11 21.83 15.85
CA LEU A 351 -19.13 22.38 14.48
C LEU A 351 -18.37 23.71 14.37
N VAL A 352 -18.58 24.65 15.31
CA VAL A 352 -17.90 25.95 15.29
C VAL A 352 -16.39 25.78 15.52
N PRO A 353 -15.93 25.08 16.57
CA PRO A 353 -14.51 24.80 16.75
C PRO A 353 -13.86 24.07 15.57
N LEU A 354 -14.58 23.13 14.95
CA LEU A 354 -14.11 22.36 13.79
C LEU A 354 -13.87 23.27 12.58
N MET A 355 -14.88 24.12 12.25
CA MET A 355 -14.76 25.07 11.14
C MET A 355 -13.66 26.11 11.39
N TRP A 356 -13.62 26.65 12.61
CA TRP A 356 -12.58 27.61 12.98
C TRP A 356 -11.18 27.02 12.79
N LYS A 357 -10.91 25.86 13.38
CA LYS A 357 -9.61 25.19 13.31
C LYS A 357 -9.23 24.84 11.86
N TYR A 358 -10.19 24.40 11.06
CA TYR A 358 -9.94 24.04 9.67
C TYR A 358 -9.62 25.25 8.81
N VAL A 359 -10.36 26.37 8.96
CA VAL A 359 -10.22 27.54 8.08
C VAL A 359 -9.06 28.45 8.50
N TRP A 360 -8.91 28.74 9.81
CA TRP A 360 -7.92 29.70 10.29
C TRP A 360 -6.61 29.08 10.80
N ASP A 361 -6.70 27.96 11.51
CA ASP A 361 -5.49 27.32 12.04
C ASP A 361 -4.90 26.28 11.09
N HIS A 362 -5.58 25.98 9.98
CA HIS A 362 -5.20 24.92 9.05
C HIS A 362 -4.96 23.57 9.74
N ARG A 363 -5.73 23.25 10.77
CA ARG A 363 -5.61 22.04 11.57
C ARG A 363 -6.93 21.28 11.63
N VAL A 364 -6.84 19.96 11.64
CA VAL A 364 -7.98 19.15 12.03
C VAL A 364 -8.22 19.35 13.53
N PHE A 365 -9.46 19.66 13.89
CA PHE A 365 -9.83 19.89 15.29
C PHE A 365 -9.63 18.62 16.12
N VAL A 366 -8.97 18.78 17.29
CA VAL A 366 -8.84 17.77 18.32
C VAL A 366 -9.38 18.35 19.63
N PRO A 367 -10.34 17.72 20.30
CA PRO A 367 -10.81 18.15 21.62
C PRO A 367 -9.69 18.15 22.65
N SER A 368 -9.70 19.12 23.56
CA SER A 368 -8.69 19.20 24.64
C SER A 368 -8.74 18.01 25.61
N THR A 369 -9.86 17.27 25.63
CA THR A 369 -10.06 16.05 26.43
C THR A 369 -9.55 14.79 25.73
N ALA A 370 -9.11 14.88 24.48
CA ALA A 370 -8.62 13.72 23.74
C ALA A 370 -7.43 13.07 24.46
N LYS A 371 -7.44 11.76 24.52
CA LYS A 371 -6.26 10.96 24.88
C LYS A 371 -5.29 10.99 23.71
N ILE A 372 -4.02 11.21 24.02
CA ILE A 372 -2.96 11.26 23.01
C ILE A 372 -2.17 9.97 23.12
N LEU A 373 -2.16 9.21 22.05
CA LEU A 373 -1.48 7.93 21.95
C LEU A 373 -0.41 8.01 20.87
N MET A 374 0.72 7.38 21.08
CA MET A 374 1.73 7.20 20.05
C MET A 374 1.54 5.83 19.41
N HIS A 375 1.34 5.83 18.10
CA HIS A 375 1.25 4.65 17.27
C HIS A 375 2.53 4.49 16.46
N VAL A 376 2.93 3.24 16.28
CA VAL A 376 4.10 2.85 15.49
C VAL A 376 3.67 2.24 14.16
N GLN A 377 4.51 2.39 13.17
CA GLN A 377 4.57 1.59 11.95
C GLN A 377 6.03 1.25 11.70
N SER A 378 6.37 -0.03 11.74
CA SER A 378 7.74 -0.53 11.63
C SER A 378 7.85 -1.62 10.59
N GLU A 379 8.95 -1.61 9.84
CA GLU A 379 9.33 -2.79 9.07
C GLU A 379 9.72 -3.94 10.01
N HIS A 380 9.81 -5.14 9.44
CA HIS A 380 10.41 -6.31 10.08
C HIS A 380 11.29 -7.08 9.08
N ALA A 381 12.05 -8.04 9.57
CA ALA A 381 12.96 -8.80 8.71
C ALA A 381 12.21 -9.59 7.62
N PRO A 382 12.70 -9.57 6.36
CA PRO A 382 12.19 -10.44 5.29
C PRO A 382 12.68 -11.87 5.54
N LEU A 383 11.82 -12.71 6.11
CA LEU A 383 12.14 -14.11 6.40
C LEU A 383 11.72 -15.02 5.26
N VAL A 384 12.56 -15.99 4.93
CA VAL A 384 12.26 -17.01 3.91
C VAL A 384 11.06 -17.90 4.29
N GLU A 385 10.84 -18.10 5.59
CA GLU A 385 9.73 -18.86 6.16
C GLU A 385 8.41 -18.07 6.15
N SER A 386 8.47 -16.74 6.09
CA SER A 386 7.29 -15.88 5.96
C SER A 386 6.86 -15.91 4.49
N ARG A 387 5.75 -16.62 4.18
CA ARG A 387 5.47 -16.98 2.80
C ARG A 387 3.99 -17.13 2.47
N ILE A 388 3.69 -16.93 1.20
CA ILE A 388 2.44 -17.26 0.54
C ILE A 388 2.64 -18.62 -0.15
N THR A 389 1.77 -19.57 0.17
CA THR A 389 1.70 -20.88 -0.49
C THR A 389 0.28 -21.15 -0.95
N ILE A 390 0.09 -22.20 -1.74
CA ILE A 390 -1.24 -22.64 -2.18
C ILE A 390 -1.55 -24.03 -1.65
N ASP A 391 -2.78 -24.21 -1.18
CA ASP A 391 -3.32 -25.50 -0.78
C ASP A 391 -4.00 -26.17 -1.99
N LYS A 392 -3.43 -27.31 -2.41
CA LYS A 392 -3.93 -28.10 -3.55
C LYS A 392 -5.17 -28.93 -3.22
N SER A 393 -5.52 -29.07 -1.95
CA SER A 393 -6.67 -29.87 -1.52
C SER A 393 -8.02 -29.20 -1.83
N GLY A 394 -8.00 -27.91 -2.22
CA GLY A 394 -9.22 -27.18 -2.56
C GLY A 394 -8.96 -26.03 -3.52
N VAL A 395 -9.99 -25.72 -4.30
CA VAL A 395 -10.01 -24.57 -5.21
C VAL A 395 -11.17 -23.64 -4.85
N ASP A 396 -11.08 -22.40 -5.28
CA ASP A 396 -12.19 -21.45 -5.21
C ASP A 396 -13.19 -21.66 -6.37
N SER A 397 -14.22 -20.81 -6.43
CA SER A 397 -15.26 -20.85 -7.47
C SER A 397 -14.73 -20.61 -8.89
N PHE A 398 -13.51 -20.14 -9.04
CA PHE A 398 -12.85 -19.88 -10.34
C PHE A 398 -11.85 -20.97 -10.70
N GLY A 399 -11.65 -21.97 -9.84
CA GLY A 399 -10.69 -23.05 -10.05
C GLY A 399 -9.27 -22.75 -9.54
N LEU A 400 -9.04 -21.59 -8.91
CA LEU A 400 -7.74 -21.24 -8.33
C LEU A 400 -7.52 -21.93 -6.99
N ALA A 401 -6.35 -22.52 -6.77
CA ALA A 401 -5.96 -23.11 -5.49
C ALA A 401 -6.07 -22.09 -4.34
N ARG A 402 -6.43 -22.57 -3.14
CA ARG A 402 -6.56 -21.75 -1.95
C ARG A 402 -5.21 -21.23 -1.47
N VAL A 403 -5.20 -20.04 -0.87
CA VAL A 403 -3.99 -19.41 -0.32
C VAL A 403 -3.79 -19.80 1.14
N VAL A 404 -2.56 -20.15 1.48
CA VAL A 404 -2.07 -20.26 2.85
C VAL A 404 -0.98 -19.22 3.05
N LEU A 405 -1.22 -18.27 3.94
CA LEU A 405 -0.26 -17.25 4.35
C LEU A 405 0.36 -17.64 5.69
N ASP A 406 1.66 -17.86 5.72
CA ASP A 406 2.45 -18.05 6.93
C ASP A 406 3.27 -16.75 7.17
N TRP A 407 2.80 -15.91 8.10
CA TRP A 407 3.48 -14.67 8.46
C TRP A 407 4.33 -14.88 9.70
N ARG A 408 5.61 -14.52 9.64
CA ARG A 408 6.58 -14.73 10.72
C ARG A 408 7.43 -13.50 10.98
N LEU A 409 7.93 -13.41 12.22
CA LEU A 409 8.85 -12.39 12.70
C LEU A 409 10.17 -13.05 13.13
N ALA A 410 11.27 -12.29 13.04
CA ALA A 410 12.61 -12.77 13.40
C ALA A 410 12.83 -12.86 14.92
N GLY A 411 12.06 -12.08 15.71
CA GLY A 411 12.17 -12.02 17.17
C GLY A 411 12.97 -10.83 17.70
N ASN A 412 13.75 -10.15 16.89
CA ASN A 412 14.51 -8.96 17.27
C ASN A 412 13.76 -7.63 17.05
N GLU A 413 12.54 -7.69 16.48
CA GLU A 413 11.65 -6.53 16.29
C GLU A 413 11.34 -5.83 17.61
N LEU A 414 11.13 -6.60 18.67
CA LEU A 414 10.80 -6.07 20.01
C LEU A 414 11.94 -5.20 20.57
N ALA A 415 13.19 -5.67 20.44
CA ALA A 415 14.37 -4.91 20.88
C ALA A 415 14.54 -3.62 20.08
N SER A 416 14.37 -3.68 18.76
CA SER A 416 14.42 -2.52 17.87
C SER A 416 13.34 -1.49 18.21
N LEU A 417 12.10 -1.95 18.44
CA LEU A 417 10.98 -1.08 18.83
C LEU A 417 11.19 -0.41 20.18
N ARG A 418 11.71 -1.14 21.19
CA ARG A 418 12.02 -0.57 22.50
C ARG A 418 13.07 0.51 22.39
N GLU A 419 14.16 0.25 21.68
CA GLU A 419 15.25 1.20 21.50
C GLU A 419 14.75 2.48 20.82
N PHE A 420 14.02 2.33 19.69
CA PHE A 420 13.41 3.46 19.01
C PHE A 420 12.47 4.26 19.93
N ALA A 421 11.55 3.59 20.65
CA ALA A 421 10.58 4.23 21.52
C ALA A 421 11.25 4.99 22.69
N THR A 422 12.34 4.43 23.26
CA THR A 422 13.11 5.05 24.34
C THR A 422 13.78 6.33 23.85
N GLN A 423 14.43 6.29 22.70
CA GLN A 423 15.08 7.47 22.13
C GLN A 423 14.10 8.57 21.71
N VAL A 424 12.93 8.20 21.13
CA VAL A 424 11.85 9.16 20.83
C VAL A 424 11.33 9.83 22.10
N ARG A 425 11.18 9.07 23.20
CA ARG A 425 10.80 9.61 24.51
C ARG A 425 11.80 10.68 24.95
N ASP A 426 13.07 10.35 24.91
CA ASP A 426 14.14 11.22 25.38
C ASP A 426 14.26 12.49 24.51
N ALA A 427 14.12 12.36 23.19
CA ALA A 427 14.10 13.49 22.26
C ALA A 427 12.89 14.42 22.49
N LEU A 428 11.68 13.88 22.69
CA LEU A 428 10.48 14.66 22.97
C LEU A 428 10.58 15.39 24.31
N GLN A 429 11.18 14.76 25.33
CA GLN A 429 11.41 15.36 26.63
C GLN A 429 12.49 16.45 26.58
N ALA A 430 13.61 16.20 25.91
CA ALA A 430 14.68 17.19 25.72
C ALA A 430 14.20 18.42 24.94
N ALA A 431 13.33 18.23 23.95
CA ALA A 431 12.69 19.33 23.21
C ALA A 431 11.60 20.08 24.02
N GLY A 432 11.31 19.69 25.26
CA GLY A 432 10.27 20.28 26.09
C GLY A 432 8.83 20.09 25.56
N ILE A 433 8.60 19.13 24.68
CA ILE A 433 7.30 18.89 24.04
C ILE A 433 6.35 18.17 24.99
N GLY A 434 6.85 17.23 25.80
CA GLY A 434 6.06 16.50 26.78
C GLY A 434 6.70 15.19 27.22
N GLN A 435 5.90 14.37 27.89
CA GLN A 435 6.33 13.09 28.45
C GLN A 435 5.66 11.92 27.73
N LEU A 436 6.46 10.96 27.28
CA LEU A 436 6.01 9.72 26.66
C LEU A 436 6.03 8.58 27.69
N LYS A 437 4.85 8.03 27.98
CA LYS A 437 4.70 6.85 28.83
C LYS A 437 4.63 5.61 27.93
N ILE A 438 5.79 4.98 27.73
CA ILE A 438 5.93 3.77 26.92
C ILE A 438 5.21 2.61 27.62
N ASP A 439 4.64 1.68 26.84
CA ASP A 439 4.02 0.45 27.34
C ASP A 439 5.05 -0.37 28.14
N GLU A 440 4.65 -0.85 29.33
CA GLU A 440 5.55 -1.53 30.26
C GLU A 440 6.07 -2.86 29.70
N ASP A 441 5.24 -3.58 28.94
CA ASP A 441 5.66 -4.85 28.32
C ASP A 441 6.72 -4.59 27.23
N LEU A 442 6.61 -3.47 26.50
CA LEU A 442 7.64 -3.07 25.52
C LEU A 442 8.96 -2.75 26.23
N LEU A 443 8.92 -1.99 27.33
CA LEU A 443 10.13 -1.67 28.12
C LEU A 443 10.77 -2.92 28.72
N ALA A 444 9.97 -3.87 29.19
CA ALA A 444 10.42 -5.13 29.75
C ALA A 444 10.89 -6.14 28.69
N LEU A 445 10.73 -5.87 27.40
CA LEU A 445 10.95 -6.82 26.31
C LEU A 445 10.09 -8.09 26.46
N ASP A 446 8.87 -7.94 26.99
CA ASP A 446 7.93 -9.06 27.06
C ASP A 446 7.46 -9.43 25.64
N PRO A 447 7.69 -10.68 25.18
CA PRO A 447 7.23 -11.13 23.86
C PRO A 447 5.72 -10.97 23.64
N ASN A 448 4.92 -10.96 24.70
CA ASN A 448 3.48 -10.74 24.62
C ASN A 448 3.13 -9.35 24.07
N PHE A 449 4.05 -8.35 24.17
CA PHE A 449 3.83 -7.05 23.57
C PHE A 449 3.58 -7.14 22.07
N LEU A 450 4.27 -8.02 21.35
CA LEU A 450 4.08 -8.19 19.91
C LEU A 450 2.65 -8.60 19.55
N SER A 451 1.91 -9.25 20.46
CA SER A 451 0.50 -9.59 20.25
C SER A 451 -0.43 -8.37 20.25
N LYS A 452 0.00 -7.24 20.84
CA LYS A 452 -0.72 -5.95 20.82
C LYS A 452 -0.57 -5.21 19.50
N LEU A 453 0.41 -5.59 18.68
CA LEU A 453 0.63 -5.03 17.34
C LEU A 453 -0.06 -5.90 16.30
N GLY A 454 -0.59 -5.28 15.26
CA GLY A 454 -1.21 -5.96 14.11
C GLY A 454 -0.47 -5.68 12.80
N ASP A 455 -0.98 -6.28 11.73
CA ASP A 455 -0.67 -5.87 10.37
C ASP A 455 -1.32 -4.51 10.05
N THR A 456 -0.75 -3.79 9.10
CA THR A 456 -1.24 -2.46 8.69
C THR A 456 -1.80 -2.43 7.27
N TYR A 457 -2.02 -3.60 6.69
CA TYR A 457 -2.51 -3.77 5.31
C TYR A 457 -1.52 -3.26 4.24
N HIS A 458 -0.22 -3.26 4.56
CA HIS A 458 0.88 -2.90 3.66
C HIS A 458 1.65 -4.12 3.16
N GLN A 459 0.91 -5.11 2.69
CA GLN A 459 1.42 -6.40 2.22
C GLN A 459 2.49 -6.23 1.13
N ALA A 460 3.64 -6.88 1.30
CA ALA A 460 4.77 -6.84 0.38
C ALA A 460 5.47 -8.20 0.28
N GLY A 461 6.36 -8.35 -0.69
CA GLY A 461 7.09 -9.61 -0.89
C GLY A 461 6.30 -10.68 -1.62
N GLY A 462 6.85 -11.86 -1.73
CA GLY A 462 6.27 -12.99 -2.46
C GLY A 462 6.65 -13.08 -3.93
N THR A 463 7.07 -11.98 -4.56
CA THR A 463 7.63 -11.95 -5.93
C THR A 463 8.82 -11.01 -6.01
N ASN A 464 9.71 -11.09 -5.01
CA ASN A 464 10.79 -10.14 -4.78
C ASN A 464 11.68 -9.93 -5.99
N MET A 465 12.07 -8.67 -6.22
CA MET A 465 13.09 -8.35 -7.21
C MET A 465 14.50 -8.70 -6.72
N ALA A 466 15.35 -9.14 -7.64
CA ALA A 466 16.73 -9.50 -7.37
C ALA A 466 17.61 -9.34 -8.61
N ASP A 467 18.92 -9.53 -8.42
CA ASP A 467 19.89 -9.53 -9.53
C ASP A 467 19.84 -10.85 -10.34
N SER A 468 19.31 -11.93 -9.75
CA SER A 468 19.25 -13.25 -10.39
C SER A 468 18.01 -14.05 -10.01
N ALA A 469 17.65 -15.07 -10.82
CA ALA A 469 16.54 -15.99 -10.54
C ALA A 469 16.77 -16.87 -9.29
N GLN A 470 18.03 -17.02 -8.86
CA GLN A 470 18.39 -17.74 -7.64
C GLN A 470 18.01 -16.96 -6.39
N ASP A 471 17.95 -15.63 -6.48
CA ASP A 471 17.74 -14.74 -5.33
C ASP A 471 16.35 -14.11 -5.31
N GLY A 472 15.61 -14.15 -6.42
CA GLY A 472 14.27 -13.56 -6.49
C GLY A 472 13.42 -14.06 -7.65
N VAL A 473 12.31 -13.36 -7.90
CA VAL A 473 11.30 -13.76 -8.89
C VAL A 473 11.31 -12.84 -10.11
N VAL A 474 11.60 -11.55 -9.92
CA VAL A 474 11.65 -10.56 -11.01
C VAL A 474 12.99 -9.84 -11.04
N ASP A 475 13.39 -9.40 -12.24
CA ASP A 475 14.56 -8.56 -12.43
C ASP A 475 14.30 -7.09 -12.00
N LYS A 476 15.31 -6.24 -12.07
CA LYS A 476 15.21 -4.82 -11.74
C LYS A 476 14.23 -4.03 -12.62
N ASN A 477 13.84 -4.54 -13.77
CA ASN A 477 12.81 -3.98 -14.65
C ASN A 477 11.42 -4.58 -14.40
N LEU A 478 11.28 -5.35 -13.31
CA LEU A 478 10.03 -6.00 -12.88
C LEU A 478 9.60 -7.17 -13.79
N ARG A 479 10.47 -7.66 -14.67
CA ARG A 479 10.19 -8.79 -15.54
C ARG A 479 10.45 -10.09 -14.78
N VAL A 480 9.52 -11.04 -14.86
CA VAL A 480 9.69 -12.38 -14.28
C VAL A 480 10.87 -13.08 -14.94
N PHE A 481 11.79 -13.58 -14.14
CA PHE A 481 12.97 -14.28 -14.65
C PHE A 481 12.59 -15.45 -15.56
N GLY A 482 13.33 -15.59 -16.65
CA GLY A 482 13.10 -16.61 -17.67
C GLY A 482 11.98 -16.28 -18.66
N THR A 483 11.27 -15.15 -18.50
CA THR A 483 10.23 -14.70 -19.43
C THR A 483 10.69 -13.53 -20.28
N GLU A 484 10.04 -13.37 -21.44
CA GLU A 484 10.28 -12.22 -22.33
C GLU A 484 9.34 -11.05 -22.06
N ASN A 485 8.08 -11.32 -21.63
CA ASN A 485 6.98 -10.36 -21.69
C ASN A 485 6.01 -10.41 -20.51
N LEU A 486 6.37 -11.10 -19.41
CA LEU A 486 5.59 -11.09 -18.17
C LEU A 486 6.26 -10.18 -17.13
N TYR A 487 5.53 -9.20 -16.65
CA TYR A 487 5.98 -8.25 -15.64
C TYR A 487 5.08 -8.31 -14.41
N VAL A 488 5.65 -8.09 -13.23
CA VAL A 488 4.90 -7.98 -11.98
C VAL A 488 5.12 -6.58 -11.41
N THR A 489 4.05 -5.88 -11.04
CA THR A 489 4.15 -4.58 -10.38
C THR A 489 3.32 -4.53 -9.10
N GLY A 490 3.72 -3.63 -8.18
CA GLY A 490 3.13 -3.52 -6.85
C GLY A 490 4.14 -3.86 -5.77
N ALA A 491 3.70 -3.83 -4.51
CA ALA A 491 4.60 -4.09 -3.38
C ALA A 491 5.07 -5.56 -3.28
N SER A 492 4.46 -6.48 -4.04
CA SER A 492 4.89 -7.88 -4.07
C SER A 492 6.35 -8.06 -4.51
N VAL A 493 6.88 -7.10 -5.28
CA VAL A 493 8.26 -7.15 -5.79
C VAL A 493 9.31 -6.56 -4.84
N PHE A 494 8.90 -6.03 -3.68
CA PHE A 494 9.78 -5.34 -2.76
C PHE A 494 10.58 -6.31 -1.88
N PRO A 495 11.92 -6.18 -1.84
CA PRO A 495 12.78 -6.91 -0.89
C PRO A 495 12.48 -6.55 0.57
N THR A 496 12.19 -5.25 0.86
CA THR A 496 11.85 -4.74 2.19
C THR A 496 10.70 -3.73 2.12
N THR A 497 10.00 -3.51 3.24
CA THR A 497 8.81 -2.65 3.30
C THR A 497 9.09 -1.21 3.65
N SER A 498 10.30 -0.85 4.13
CA SER A 498 10.53 0.49 4.73
C SER A 498 9.64 0.75 5.96
N ASN A 499 9.59 1.97 6.47
CA ASN A 499 8.55 2.45 7.38
C ASN A 499 7.38 3.12 6.64
N ALA A 500 7.51 3.33 5.34
CA ALA A 500 6.56 4.09 4.54
C ALA A 500 5.45 3.20 3.95
N ASN A 501 4.28 3.79 3.70
CA ASN A 501 3.22 3.11 2.98
C ASN A 501 3.72 2.69 1.59
N THR A 502 3.68 1.42 1.26
CA THR A 502 4.33 0.83 0.08
C THR A 502 3.79 1.31 -1.26
N THR A 503 2.52 1.74 -1.31
CA THR A 503 1.81 2.04 -2.58
C THR A 503 2.49 3.14 -3.39
N PHE A 504 2.98 4.21 -2.76
CA PHE A 504 3.54 5.33 -3.52
C PHE A 504 4.84 4.95 -4.23
N THR A 505 5.73 4.23 -3.57
CA THR A 505 6.94 3.70 -4.19
C THR A 505 6.61 2.64 -5.26
N ALA A 506 5.58 1.82 -5.05
CA ALA A 506 5.09 0.90 -6.09
C ALA A 506 4.61 1.63 -7.35
N LEU A 507 3.97 2.81 -7.20
CA LEU A 507 3.59 3.66 -8.34
C LEU A 507 4.80 4.30 -9.04
N ALA A 508 5.85 4.67 -8.30
CA ALA A 508 7.11 5.15 -8.87
C ALA A 508 7.79 4.05 -9.71
N PHE A 509 7.87 2.82 -9.18
CA PHE A 509 8.33 1.65 -9.94
C PHE A 509 7.45 1.38 -11.17
N THR A 510 6.13 1.56 -11.05
CA THR A 510 5.22 1.40 -12.18
C THR A 510 5.46 2.49 -13.24
N THR A 511 5.76 3.73 -12.85
CA THR A 511 6.16 4.79 -13.80
C THR A 511 7.43 4.40 -14.55
N ARG A 512 8.43 3.86 -13.83
CA ARG A 512 9.67 3.35 -14.43
C ARG A 512 9.41 2.17 -15.37
N LEU A 513 8.53 1.23 -15.00
CA LEU A 513 8.12 0.11 -15.86
C LEU A 513 7.46 0.60 -17.16
N VAL A 514 6.55 1.57 -17.07
CA VAL A 514 5.90 2.16 -18.25
C VAL A 514 6.95 2.77 -19.19
N HIS A 515 7.92 3.53 -18.66
CA HIS A 515 9.01 4.09 -19.47
C HIS A 515 9.84 2.99 -20.15
N HIS A 516 10.16 1.92 -19.43
CA HIS A 516 10.85 0.77 -19.99
C HIS A 516 10.08 0.12 -21.16
N LEU A 517 8.77 -0.12 -20.99
CA LEU A 517 7.91 -0.77 -21.99
C LEU A 517 7.69 0.05 -23.27
N ILE A 518 7.81 1.37 -23.19
CA ILE A 518 7.68 2.24 -24.36
C ILE A 518 9.03 2.68 -24.95
N GLY A 519 10.14 2.16 -24.44
CA GLY A 519 11.48 2.46 -24.92
C GLY A 519 11.97 3.88 -24.61
N VAL A 520 11.43 4.53 -23.59
CA VAL A 520 11.91 5.83 -23.10
C VAL A 520 13.10 5.62 -22.18
N ALA A 521 14.15 6.40 -22.38
CA ALA A 521 15.35 6.35 -21.53
C ALA A 521 14.98 6.56 -20.04
N PRO A 522 15.69 5.90 -19.11
CA PRO A 522 15.52 6.16 -17.68
C PRO A 522 15.67 7.65 -17.36
N LEU A 523 14.88 8.13 -16.42
CA LEU A 523 15.06 9.46 -15.86
C LEU A 523 16.34 9.48 -15.03
N GLY A 524 17.22 10.41 -15.31
CA GLY A 524 18.48 10.64 -14.58
C GLY A 524 18.30 11.67 -13.49
#